data_ff1ea5f1e379ea376ef8e5a35b367a2e
#
_entry.id   ff1ea5f1e379ea376ef8e5a35b367a2e
#
_cell.length_a   1.000
_cell.length_b   1.000
_cell.length_c   1.000
_cell.angle_alpha   90.00
_cell.angle_beta   90.00
_cell.angle_gamma   90.00
#
_symmetry.space_group_name_H-M   'P 1'
#
loop_
_entity.id
_entity.type
_entity.pdbx_description
1 polymer ?
#
loop_
_entity_poly.entity_id
_entity_poly.type
_entity_poly.pdbx_seq_one_letter_code
_entity_poly.pdbx_strand_id
1 'polypeptide(L)'
;MTSPNIDSDTERTVKIQPIDKFESMARLDQFEVIKKIGQGTFGVVQKARDKKLGNLVALKQLINHSAKEGFPITAMREITILKRLNHKNVLKIEGMIHEEPKTATPQDIITQRGVFYTVSPYMSSDLVGLLENPATELDVPTIKCILQQLLEGINYIHQQHYLHRDIKAANILLDPNGVVKIADFGLARVYHGQLPLRGKGPGGGERNYTALVVTRWYRPPELLLGERKYTTAVDMWGVGSFLTSWAHQTEKTGPRRHFSRNKPDLNIGLTCKRTLETRFQPLLGDTGADLLSKLLTLDPKRRYNALDALDHAYFTTDPKPILPEQIRRFEESHEIDKERFKRLRTSTWSTEHVPKRPRAEQERNDRSVALIRDGNGMKPPTGPLAMKPDYF
;
A
#
# COMPACT_ATOMS: atom_id res chain seq x y z
N MET A 1 57.78 30.75 -44.71
CA MET A 1 57.09 30.46 -43.47
C MET A 1 55.66 30.83 -43.71
N THR A 2 54.85 29.84 -44.11
CA THR A 2 53.42 29.95 -44.45
C THR A 2 52.65 29.35 -43.30
N SER A 3 51.80 30.17 -42.65
CA SER A 3 50.90 29.73 -41.61
C SER A 3 49.75 28.92 -42.20
N PRO A 4 49.27 27.85 -41.56
CA PRO A 4 48.11 27.11 -42.02
C PRO A 4 46.82 27.81 -41.64
N ASN A 5 45.91 27.95 -42.59
CA ASN A 5 44.54 28.37 -42.45
C ASN A 5 43.79 27.40 -41.50
N ILE A 6 43.12 27.95 -40.51
CA ILE A 6 42.17 27.24 -39.66
C ILE A 6 40.85 27.29 -40.41
N ASP A 7 40.42 26.12 -40.93
CA ASP A 7 39.11 25.93 -41.53
C ASP A 7 38.01 26.10 -40.46
N SER A 8 37.03 26.91 -40.85
CA SER A 8 35.81 27.21 -40.10
C SER A 8 35.02 25.95 -39.78
N ASP A 9 34.77 25.71 -38.50
CA ASP A 9 33.82 24.72 -37.97
C ASP A 9 32.45 24.92 -38.62
N THR A 10 32.10 24.01 -39.49
CA THR A 10 30.75 23.84 -39.99
C THR A 10 29.90 23.30 -38.81
N GLU A 11 29.13 24.17 -38.15
CA GLU A 11 28.06 23.77 -37.23
C GLU A 11 27.16 22.73 -37.96
N ARG A 12 27.32 21.47 -37.59
CA ARG A 12 26.36 20.42 -37.91
C ARG A 12 25.09 20.68 -37.14
N THR A 13 24.19 21.45 -37.73
CA THR A 13 22.82 21.56 -37.29
C THR A 13 22.20 20.17 -37.34
N VAL A 14 22.14 19.49 -36.21
CA VAL A 14 21.39 18.25 -36.05
C VAL A 14 19.93 18.64 -36.27
N LYS A 15 19.40 18.36 -37.45
CA LYS A 15 17.93 18.42 -37.70
C LYS A 15 17.32 17.38 -36.80
N ILE A 16 16.85 17.81 -35.64
CA ILE A 16 15.96 16.99 -34.82
C ILE A 16 14.70 16.80 -35.67
N GLN A 17 14.53 15.61 -36.25
CA GLN A 17 13.27 15.24 -36.86
C GLN A 17 12.18 15.36 -35.78
N PRO A 18 11.02 15.98 -36.06
CA PRO A 18 9.92 15.97 -35.14
C PRO A 18 9.64 14.50 -34.84
N ILE A 19 9.71 14.14 -33.56
CA ILE A 19 9.30 12.81 -33.06
C ILE A 19 7.87 12.67 -33.56
N ASP A 20 7.61 11.72 -34.44
CA ASP A 20 6.28 11.38 -34.92
C ASP A 20 5.39 11.30 -33.69
N LYS A 21 4.29 12.08 -33.73
CA LYS A 21 3.28 12.08 -32.66
C LYS A 21 3.05 10.62 -32.32
N PHE A 22 3.27 10.21 -31.08
CA PHE A 22 3.07 8.85 -30.65
C PHE A 22 1.68 8.38 -31.09
N GLU A 23 1.57 7.73 -32.24
CA GLU A 23 0.31 7.21 -32.77
C GLU A 23 -0.36 6.21 -31.83
N SER A 24 0.35 5.76 -30.79
CA SER A 24 -0.10 4.79 -29.79
C SER A 24 -0.64 5.40 -28.50
N MET A 25 -0.64 6.73 -28.30
CA MET A 25 -1.23 7.32 -27.10
C MET A 25 -2.73 7.45 -27.27
N ALA A 26 -3.49 6.80 -26.38
CA ALA A 26 -4.92 6.95 -26.32
C ALA A 26 -5.32 8.39 -25.91
N ARG A 27 -6.54 8.80 -26.24
CA ARG A 27 -7.13 10.09 -25.84
C ARG A 27 -8.12 9.85 -24.70
N LEU A 28 -8.23 10.81 -23.77
CA LEU A 28 -9.14 10.68 -22.63
C LEU A 28 -10.60 10.58 -23.05
N ASP A 29 -10.98 11.20 -24.19
CA ASP A 29 -12.33 11.14 -24.75
C ASP A 29 -12.77 9.73 -25.21
N GLN A 30 -11.81 8.80 -25.39
CA GLN A 30 -12.07 7.39 -25.67
C GLN A 30 -12.57 6.62 -24.44
N PHE A 31 -12.48 7.20 -23.27
CA PHE A 31 -12.87 6.60 -22.00
C PHE A 31 -14.04 7.36 -21.36
N GLU A 32 -14.97 6.62 -20.80
CA GLU A 32 -16.03 7.14 -19.95
C GLU A 32 -15.62 6.98 -18.48
N VAL A 33 -15.30 8.09 -17.81
CA VAL A 33 -14.95 8.09 -16.39
C VAL A 33 -16.22 7.86 -15.56
N ILE A 34 -16.21 6.82 -14.72
CA ILE A 34 -17.35 6.39 -13.91
C ILE A 34 -17.26 6.98 -12.50
N LYS A 35 -16.17 6.72 -11.80
CA LYS A 35 -15.95 7.21 -10.43
C LYS A 35 -14.47 7.20 -10.05
N LYS A 36 -14.13 8.01 -9.05
CA LYS A 36 -12.83 7.96 -8.39
C LYS A 36 -12.78 6.75 -7.45
N ILE A 37 -11.68 5.98 -7.52
CA ILE A 37 -11.46 4.77 -6.72
C ILE A 37 -10.22 4.85 -5.84
N GLY A 38 -9.33 5.82 -6.05
CA GLY A 38 -8.14 5.99 -5.25
C GLY A 38 -7.57 7.41 -5.33
N GLN A 39 -6.85 7.79 -4.30
CA GLN A 39 -6.05 9.01 -4.26
C GLN A 39 -4.84 8.78 -3.37
N GLY A 40 -3.66 9.00 -3.91
CA GLY A 40 -2.41 8.85 -3.19
C GLY A 40 -1.41 9.95 -3.57
N THR A 41 -0.21 9.84 -3.03
CA THR A 41 0.91 10.78 -3.29
C THR A 41 1.25 10.87 -4.77
N PHE A 42 1.05 9.81 -5.53
CA PHE A 42 1.47 9.71 -6.93
C PHE A 42 0.35 9.96 -7.94
N GLY A 43 -0.89 10.17 -7.50
CA GLY A 43 -1.97 10.44 -8.41
C GLY A 43 -3.37 10.16 -7.89
N VAL A 44 -4.33 10.43 -8.75
CA VAL A 44 -5.75 10.08 -8.58
C VAL A 44 -6.04 8.90 -9.49
N VAL A 45 -6.71 7.86 -8.96
CA VAL A 45 -7.12 6.70 -9.75
C VAL A 45 -8.63 6.74 -9.96
N GLN A 46 -9.04 6.57 -11.21
CA GLN A 46 -10.44 6.60 -11.63
C GLN A 46 -10.81 5.27 -12.30
N LYS A 47 -11.98 4.75 -11.98
CA LYS A 47 -12.63 3.67 -12.73
C LYS A 47 -13.22 4.29 -14.00
N ALA A 48 -12.93 3.71 -15.15
CA ALA A 48 -13.47 4.15 -16.42
C ALA A 48 -13.86 2.95 -17.29
N ARG A 49 -14.66 3.21 -18.32
CA ARG A 49 -15.00 2.26 -19.37
C ARG A 49 -14.32 2.67 -20.67
N ASP A 50 -13.61 1.77 -21.32
CA ASP A 50 -13.14 1.95 -22.68
C ASP A 50 -14.35 1.90 -23.63
N LYS A 51 -14.62 2.99 -24.32
CA LYS A 51 -15.79 3.11 -25.23
C LYS A 51 -15.67 2.20 -26.46
N LYS A 52 -14.44 1.87 -26.87
CA LYS A 52 -14.18 1.02 -28.04
C LYS A 52 -14.28 -0.46 -27.70
N LEU A 53 -13.69 -0.88 -26.58
CA LEU A 53 -13.61 -2.29 -26.17
C LEU A 53 -14.74 -2.68 -25.21
N GLY A 54 -15.41 -1.71 -24.57
CA GLY A 54 -16.46 -1.95 -23.58
C GLY A 54 -15.96 -2.43 -22.21
N ASN A 55 -14.68 -2.73 -22.05
CA ASN A 55 -14.09 -3.23 -20.81
C ASN A 55 -13.88 -2.12 -19.77
N LEU A 56 -13.78 -2.52 -18.50
CA LEU A 56 -13.45 -1.62 -17.40
C LEU A 56 -11.94 -1.49 -17.25
N VAL A 57 -11.48 -0.25 -17.08
CA VAL A 57 -10.07 0.11 -16.89
C VAL A 57 -9.91 1.02 -15.68
N ALA A 58 -8.71 1.08 -15.14
CA ALA A 58 -8.30 2.08 -14.16
C ALA A 58 -7.39 3.12 -14.83
N LEU A 59 -7.76 4.38 -14.72
CA LEU A 59 -6.99 5.52 -15.19
C LEU A 59 -6.28 6.16 -14.00
N LYS A 60 -4.95 6.02 -13.90
CA LYS A 60 -4.14 6.68 -12.87
C LYS A 60 -3.60 7.98 -13.43
N GLN A 61 -4.13 9.11 -12.97
CA GLN A 61 -3.64 10.45 -13.29
C GLN A 61 -2.28 10.65 -12.62
N LEU A 62 -1.27 11.03 -13.40
CA LEU A 62 0.06 11.30 -12.90
C LEU A 62 0.15 12.75 -12.43
N ILE A 63 0.38 12.96 -11.13
CA ILE A 63 0.52 14.30 -10.56
C ILE A 63 1.95 14.78 -10.76
N ASN A 64 2.08 15.97 -11.35
CA ASN A 64 3.35 16.69 -11.42
C ASN A 64 3.39 17.72 -10.27
N HIS A 65 4.22 17.49 -9.28
CA HIS A 65 4.33 18.37 -8.11
C HIS A 65 5.05 19.69 -8.39
N SER A 66 5.75 19.80 -9.50
CA SER A 66 6.49 21.01 -9.87
C SER A 66 6.38 21.28 -11.37
N ALA A 67 5.89 22.46 -11.73
CA ALA A 67 5.83 22.92 -13.12
C ALA A 67 7.24 23.03 -13.77
N LYS A 68 8.31 23.08 -12.96
CA LYS A 68 9.71 23.17 -13.43
C LYS A 68 10.33 21.79 -13.70
N GLU A 69 9.79 20.74 -13.10
CA GLU A 69 10.34 19.39 -13.19
C GLU A 69 9.70 18.61 -14.32
N GLY A 70 9.90 18.60 -15.47
CA GLY A 70 9.42 17.75 -16.55
C GLY A 70 8.43 16.64 -16.16
N PHE A 71 8.46 15.54 -16.86
CA PHE A 71 7.67 14.35 -16.54
C PHE A 71 8.13 13.74 -15.19
N PRO A 72 7.21 13.33 -14.28
CA PRO A 72 7.58 12.83 -12.95
C PRO A 72 8.50 11.61 -13.03
N ILE A 73 9.68 11.69 -12.41
CA ILE A 73 10.69 10.61 -12.40
C ILE A 73 10.11 9.31 -11.81
N THR A 74 9.25 9.43 -10.80
CA THR A 74 8.56 8.29 -10.18
C THR A 74 7.64 7.58 -11.17
N ALA A 75 6.88 8.32 -11.95
CA ALA A 75 6.01 7.77 -12.99
C ALA A 75 6.82 7.14 -14.13
N MET A 76 7.90 7.80 -14.58
CA MET A 76 8.79 7.23 -15.60
C MET A 76 9.37 5.88 -15.15
N ARG A 77 9.78 5.78 -13.89
CA ARG A 77 10.30 4.56 -13.30
C ARG A 77 9.22 3.47 -13.25
N GLU A 78 8.04 3.78 -12.73
CA GLU A 78 6.91 2.87 -12.63
C GLU A 78 6.58 2.28 -14.01
N ILE A 79 6.42 3.13 -15.02
CA ILE A 79 6.11 2.73 -16.40
C ILE A 79 7.22 1.85 -16.98
N THR A 80 8.49 2.26 -16.81
CA THR A 80 9.64 1.53 -17.36
C THR A 80 9.76 0.13 -16.75
N ILE A 81 9.54 0.00 -15.46
CA ILE A 81 9.60 -1.29 -14.76
C ILE A 81 8.42 -2.16 -15.18
N LEU A 82 7.19 -1.65 -15.14
CA LEU A 82 5.99 -2.42 -15.46
C LEU A 82 5.92 -2.86 -16.93
N LYS A 83 6.55 -2.12 -17.85
CA LYS A 83 6.71 -2.58 -19.24
C LYS A 83 7.63 -3.79 -19.39
N ARG A 84 8.56 -3.99 -18.46
CA ARG A 84 9.51 -5.14 -18.47
C ARG A 84 8.98 -6.35 -17.72
N LEU A 85 8.06 -6.14 -16.76
CA LEU A 85 7.51 -7.20 -15.94
C LEU A 85 6.25 -7.77 -16.61
N ASN A 86 6.22 -9.09 -16.77
CA ASN A 86 5.05 -9.81 -17.30
C ASN A 86 4.77 -11.05 -16.45
N HIS A 87 3.87 -10.92 -15.49
CA HIS A 87 3.49 -11.99 -14.58
C HIS A 87 2.02 -11.87 -14.16
N LYS A 88 1.34 -13.01 -13.95
CA LYS A 88 -0.08 -13.05 -13.55
C LYS A 88 -0.38 -12.22 -12.29
N ASN A 89 0.57 -12.12 -11.35
CA ASN A 89 0.41 -11.40 -10.08
C ASN A 89 1.12 -10.04 -10.05
N VAL A 90 1.43 -9.46 -11.19
CA VAL A 90 1.95 -8.08 -11.33
C VAL A 90 0.98 -7.28 -12.18
N LEU A 91 0.65 -6.06 -11.76
CA LEU A 91 -0.24 -5.18 -12.52
C LEU A 91 0.43 -4.78 -13.84
N LYS A 92 -0.30 -4.88 -14.95
CA LYS A 92 0.18 -4.49 -16.28
C LYS A 92 -0.28 -3.07 -16.61
N ILE A 93 0.59 -2.27 -17.23
CA ILE A 93 0.18 -1.03 -17.90
C ILE A 93 -0.18 -1.38 -19.36
N GLU A 94 -1.42 -1.12 -19.76
CA GLU A 94 -1.93 -1.39 -21.09
C GLU A 94 -1.70 -0.21 -22.04
N GLY A 95 -1.68 1.02 -21.51
CA GLY A 95 -1.49 2.20 -22.31
C GLY A 95 -1.21 3.46 -21.50
N MET A 96 -1.04 4.55 -22.23
CA MET A 96 -0.91 5.90 -21.69
C MET A 96 -1.84 6.85 -22.44
N ILE A 97 -2.33 7.87 -21.74
CA ILE A 97 -3.14 8.95 -22.27
C ILE A 97 -2.39 10.25 -21.99
N HIS A 98 -2.39 11.13 -22.98
CA HIS A 98 -1.99 12.52 -22.83
C HIS A 98 -3.19 13.40 -23.16
N GLU A 99 -3.64 14.20 -22.20
CA GLU A 99 -4.68 15.21 -22.35
C GLU A 99 -4.01 16.58 -22.49
N GLU A 100 -4.16 17.20 -23.64
CA GLU A 100 -3.66 18.56 -23.88
C GLU A 100 -4.47 19.59 -23.07
N PRO A 101 -3.87 20.73 -22.65
CA PRO A 101 -4.58 21.79 -21.96
C PRO A 101 -5.73 22.32 -22.81
N LYS A 102 -6.91 22.48 -22.22
CA LYS A 102 -8.14 22.89 -22.93
C LYS A 102 -8.14 24.34 -23.41
N THR A 103 -7.28 25.19 -22.85
CA THR A 103 -7.18 26.62 -23.17
C THR A 103 -5.72 27.01 -23.25
N ALA A 104 -5.13 26.84 -24.42
CA ALA A 104 -3.71 27.20 -24.57
C ALA A 104 -3.58 28.35 -25.56
N THR A 105 -3.20 29.52 -25.05
CA THR A 105 -2.50 30.49 -25.88
C THR A 105 -1.14 29.90 -26.28
N PRO A 106 -0.50 30.30 -27.38
CA PRO A 106 0.85 29.81 -27.73
C PRO A 106 1.89 29.93 -26.61
N GLN A 107 1.71 30.90 -25.69
CA GLN A 107 2.56 31.07 -24.50
C GLN A 107 2.20 30.08 -23.37
N ASP A 108 0.95 29.67 -23.25
CA ASP A 108 0.52 28.69 -22.24
C ASP A 108 0.91 27.27 -22.60
N ILE A 109 1.09 26.94 -23.89
CA ILE A 109 1.58 25.61 -24.34
C ILE A 109 2.98 25.33 -23.80
N ILE A 110 3.81 26.35 -23.61
CA ILE A 110 5.16 26.21 -23.07
C ILE A 110 5.12 25.99 -21.54
N THR A 111 4.10 26.53 -20.85
CA THR A 111 3.98 26.49 -19.38
C THR A 111 2.97 25.48 -18.86
N GLN A 112 1.92 25.18 -19.61
CA GLN A 112 0.89 24.20 -19.26
C GLN A 112 1.16 22.89 -19.99
N ARG A 113 1.89 22.01 -19.32
CA ARG A 113 2.06 20.63 -19.77
C ARG A 113 0.75 19.89 -19.52
N GLY A 114 0.23 19.19 -20.53
CA GLY A 114 -1.00 18.42 -20.41
C GLY A 114 -0.95 17.39 -19.27
N VAL A 115 -2.07 16.76 -19.01
CA VAL A 115 -2.23 15.75 -17.96
C VAL A 115 -1.97 14.38 -18.55
N PHE A 116 -1.16 13.59 -17.88
CA PHE A 116 -0.85 12.21 -18.25
C PHE A 116 -1.62 11.23 -17.39
N TYR A 117 -2.06 10.13 -18.01
CA TYR A 117 -2.66 9.01 -17.31
C TYR A 117 -1.99 7.70 -17.75
N THR A 118 -1.89 6.75 -16.84
CA THR A 118 -1.63 5.34 -17.19
C THR A 118 -2.94 4.59 -17.20
N VAL A 119 -3.09 3.68 -18.17
CA VAL A 119 -4.24 2.79 -18.32
C VAL A 119 -3.84 1.40 -17.87
N SER A 120 -4.59 0.80 -16.97
CA SER A 120 -4.41 -0.57 -16.50
C SER A 120 -5.73 -1.30 -16.38
N PRO A 121 -5.77 -2.63 -16.32
CA PRO A 121 -6.99 -3.37 -16.04
C PRO A 121 -7.63 -2.90 -14.76
N TYR A 122 -8.96 -2.84 -14.73
CA TYR A 122 -9.69 -2.49 -13.52
C TYR A 122 -9.63 -3.62 -12.49
N MET A 123 -9.24 -3.28 -11.26
CA MET A 123 -9.26 -4.17 -10.11
C MET A 123 -10.47 -3.82 -9.22
N SER A 124 -11.23 -4.83 -8.79
CA SER A 124 -12.46 -4.62 -8.00
C SER A 124 -12.18 -4.12 -6.60
N SER A 125 -11.03 -4.47 -6.04
CA SER A 125 -10.71 -4.12 -4.67
C SER A 125 -9.20 -4.01 -4.45
N ASP A 126 -8.80 -3.29 -3.41
CA ASP A 126 -7.50 -3.44 -2.76
C ASP A 126 -7.67 -4.12 -1.38
N LEU A 127 -6.58 -4.67 -0.84
CA LEU A 127 -6.68 -5.41 0.43
C LEU A 127 -7.00 -4.52 1.63
N VAL A 128 -6.76 -3.20 1.59
CA VAL A 128 -7.21 -2.28 2.64
C VAL A 128 -8.73 -2.17 2.61
N GLY A 129 -9.30 -1.93 1.43
CA GLY A 129 -10.76 -1.86 1.25
C GLY A 129 -11.44 -3.14 1.71
N LEU A 130 -10.92 -4.30 1.31
CA LEU A 130 -11.47 -5.60 1.74
C LEU A 130 -11.37 -5.82 3.25
N LEU A 131 -10.24 -5.52 3.88
CA LEU A 131 -10.05 -5.67 5.32
C LEU A 131 -10.91 -4.69 6.12
N GLU A 132 -11.15 -3.49 5.61
CA GLU A 132 -11.93 -2.47 6.31
C GLU A 132 -13.43 -2.58 6.05
N ASN A 133 -13.88 -3.30 5.01
CA ASN A 133 -15.30 -3.48 4.70
C ASN A 133 -15.94 -4.47 5.70
N PRO A 134 -16.94 -4.04 6.49
CA PRO A 134 -17.60 -4.91 7.48
C PRO A 134 -18.40 -6.07 6.86
N ALA A 135 -18.77 -5.97 5.58
CA ALA A 135 -19.45 -7.02 4.86
C ALA A 135 -18.50 -8.09 4.27
N THR A 136 -17.18 -7.86 4.36
CA THR A 136 -16.18 -8.80 3.85
C THR A 136 -15.69 -9.71 4.96
N GLU A 137 -15.81 -11.01 4.73
CA GLU A 137 -15.20 -12.04 5.55
C GLU A 137 -14.19 -12.81 4.70
N LEU A 138 -12.92 -12.76 5.12
CA LEU A 138 -11.81 -13.48 4.49
C LEU A 138 -11.46 -14.67 5.37
N ASP A 139 -11.89 -15.85 4.96
CA ASP A 139 -11.56 -17.09 5.64
C ASP A 139 -10.10 -17.52 5.41
N VAL A 140 -9.64 -18.51 6.17
CA VAL A 140 -8.25 -18.99 6.11
C VAL A 140 -7.87 -19.51 4.73
N PRO A 141 -8.69 -20.34 4.03
CA PRO A 141 -8.40 -20.80 2.67
C PRO A 141 -8.21 -19.64 1.66
N THR A 142 -9.07 -18.63 1.75
CA THR A 142 -8.99 -17.43 0.90
C THR A 142 -7.70 -16.66 1.16
N ILE A 143 -7.34 -16.44 2.43
CA ILE A 143 -6.10 -15.74 2.79
C ILE A 143 -4.87 -16.53 2.35
N LYS A 144 -4.87 -17.85 2.49
CA LYS A 144 -3.79 -18.69 1.98
C LYS A 144 -3.61 -18.52 0.46
N CYS A 145 -4.72 -18.51 -0.28
CA CYS A 145 -4.70 -18.29 -1.73
C CYS A 145 -4.16 -16.89 -2.08
N ILE A 146 -4.60 -15.84 -1.41
CA ILE A 146 -4.12 -14.47 -1.61
C ILE A 146 -2.63 -14.37 -1.30
N LEU A 147 -2.20 -14.92 -0.16
CA LEU A 147 -0.81 -14.88 0.29
C LEU A 147 0.12 -15.67 -0.65
N GLN A 148 -0.33 -16.82 -1.15
CA GLN A 148 0.43 -17.62 -2.11
C GLN A 148 0.64 -16.83 -3.42
N GLN A 149 -0.39 -16.23 -3.97
CA GLN A 149 -0.31 -15.41 -5.18
C GLN A 149 0.60 -14.18 -4.96
N LEU A 150 0.52 -13.53 -3.79
CA LEU A 150 1.39 -12.42 -3.42
C LEU A 150 2.86 -12.85 -3.41
N LEU A 151 3.16 -13.98 -2.78
CA LEU A 151 4.51 -14.53 -2.71
C LEU A 151 5.05 -14.93 -4.09
N GLU A 152 4.21 -15.51 -4.96
CA GLU A 152 4.58 -15.82 -6.36
C GLU A 152 4.94 -14.54 -7.12
N GLY A 153 4.14 -13.48 -6.98
CA GLY A 153 4.39 -12.18 -7.60
C GLY A 153 5.68 -11.52 -7.08
N ILE A 154 5.91 -11.54 -5.77
CA ILE A 154 7.13 -10.99 -5.15
C ILE A 154 8.37 -11.79 -5.58
N ASN A 155 8.29 -13.12 -5.57
CA ASN A 155 9.38 -13.95 -6.08
C ASN A 155 9.74 -13.58 -7.51
N TYR A 156 8.74 -13.45 -8.39
CA TYR A 156 8.98 -13.04 -9.77
C TYR A 156 9.69 -11.67 -9.84
N ILE A 157 9.23 -10.65 -9.09
CA ILE A 157 9.84 -9.32 -9.05
C ILE A 157 11.31 -9.41 -8.63
N HIS A 158 11.61 -10.17 -7.57
CA HIS A 158 12.97 -10.36 -7.06
C HIS A 158 13.86 -11.10 -8.07
N GLN A 159 13.36 -12.15 -8.73
CA GLN A 159 14.08 -12.88 -9.77
C GLN A 159 14.34 -12.03 -11.03
N GLN A 160 13.53 -11.00 -11.27
CA GLN A 160 13.77 -10.00 -12.34
C GLN A 160 14.70 -8.86 -11.88
N HIS A 161 15.41 -9.03 -10.75
CA HIS A 161 16.33 -8.04 -10.19
C HIS A 161 15.66 -6.71 -9.81
N TYR A 162 14.44 -6.75 -9.24
CA TYR A 162 13.79 -5.56 -8.70
C TYR A 162 13.46 -5.72 -7.22
N LEU A 163 13.54 -4.60 -6.47
CA LEU A 163 12.94 -4.41 -5.15
C LEU A 163 11.70 -3.55 -5.34
N HIS A 164 10.58 -3.94 -4.76
CA HIS A 164 9.34 -3.17 -4.81
C HIS A 164 9.40 -1.98 -3.85
N ARG A 165 9.78 -2.23 -2.59
CA ARG A 165 10.02 -1.24 -1.52
C ARG A 165 8.79 -0.49 -1.01
N ASP A 166 7.58 -0.90 -1.39
CA ASP A 166 6.32 -0.40 -0.83
C ASP A 166 5.23 -1.49 -0.81
N ILE A 167 5.59 -2.70 -0.37
CA ILE A 167 4.62 -3.78 -0.16
C ILE A 167 3.75 -3.44 1.05
N LYS A 168 2.47 -3.17 0.79
CA LYS A 168 1.42 -2.87 1.77
C LYS A 168 0.05 -3.26 1.21
N ALA A 169 -0.93 -3.43 2.08
CA ALA A 169 -2.28 -3.87 1.69
C ALA A 169 -2.93 -3.00 0.59
N ALA A 170 -2.69 -1.68 0.59
CA ALA A 170 -3.23 -0.76 -0.43
C ALA A 170 -2.65 -1.00 -1.84
N ASN A 171 -1.44 -1.57 -1.93
CA ASN A 171 -0.77 -1.86 -3.20
C ASN A 171 -0.98 -3.30 -3.68
N ILE A 172 -1.80 -4.08 -2.97
CA ILE A 172 -2.16 -5.44 -3.32
C ILE A 172 -3.63 -5.42 -3.76
N LEU A 173 -3.85 -5.59 -5.05
CA LEU A 173 -5.15 -5.48 -5.68
C LEU A 173 -5.72 -6.86 -5.96
N LEU A 174 -7.06 -6.97 -5.96
CA LEU A 174 -7.78 -8.18 -6.30
C LEU A 174 -8.71 -7.90 -7.49
N ASP A 175 -8.63 -8.72 -8.51
CA ASP A 175 -9.53 -8.64 -9.65
C ASP A 175 -10.85 -9.38 -9.37
N PRO A 176 -11.89 -9.23 -10.22
CA PRO A 176 -13.17 -9.93 -10.05
C PRO A 176 -13.08 -11.46 -10.13
N ASN A 177 -11.96 -12.01 -10.62
CA ASN A 177 -11.75 -13.46 -10.78
C ASN A 177 -10.85 -14.04 -9.67
N GLY A 178 -10.58 -13.27 -8.61
CA GLY A 178 -9.75 -13.71 -7.49
C GLY A 178 -8.25 -13.67 -7.75
N VAL A 179 -7.80 -13.03 -8.84
CA VAL A 179 -6.38 -12.89 -9.14
C VAL A 179 -5.79 -11.69 -8.41
N VAL A 180 -4.76 -11.94 -7.63
CA VAL A 180 -3.99 -10.90 -6.92
C VAL A 180 -3.01 -10.22 -7.87
N LYS A 181 -2.93 -8.89 -7.82
CA LYS A 181 -1.97 -8.09 -8.58
C LYS A 181 -1.22 -7.11 -7.69
N ILE A 182 0.11 -7.16 -7.73
CA ILE A 182 0.99 -6.20 -7.06
C ILE A 182 1.05 -4.93 -7.92
N ALA A 183 0.80 -3.77 -7.32
CA ALA A 183 0.71 -2.47 -7.97
C ALA A 183 1.64 -1.43 -7.32
N ASP A 184 1.77 -0.27 -7.96
CA ASP A 184 2.51 0.91 -7.48
C ASP A 184 4.03 0.70 -7.36
N PHE A 185 4.70 0.65 -8.50
CA PHE A 185 6.16 0.53 -8.61
C PHE A 185 6.91 1.87 -8.55
N GLY A 186 6.26 2.95 -8.09
CA GLY A 186 6.87 4.29 -8.01
C GLY A 186 8.12 4.35 -7.12
N LEU A 187 8.19 3.51 -6.09
CA LEU A 187 9.36 3.37 -5.22
C LEU A 187 10.31 2.23 -5.62
N ALA A 188 9.97 1.42 -6.62
CA ALA A 188 10.78 0.27 -7.00
C ALA A 188 12.17 0.65 -7.52
N ARG A 189 13.14 -0.25 -7.39
CA ARG A 189 14.54 -0.09 -7.84
C ARG A 189 15.11 -1.39 -8.38
N VAL A 190 16.05 -1.25 -9.30
CA VAL A 190 16.88 -2.37 -9.71
C VAL A 190 17.68 -2.87 -8.51
N TYR A 191 17.61 -4.17 -8.27
CA TYR A 191 18.35 -4.86 -7.23
C TYR A 191 19.70 -5.32 -7.77
N HIS A 192 20.74 -4.95 -7.05
CA HIS A 192 22.11 -5.35 -7.34
C HIS A 192 22.58 -6.23 -6.19
N GLY A 193 22.86 -7.48 -6.48
CA GLY A 193 23.30 -8.44 -5.49
C GLY A 193 22.86 -9.85 -5.86
N GLN A 194 23.26 -10.80 -5.04
CA GLN A 194 22.88 -12.18 -5.19
C GLN A 194 21.38 -12.36 -5.02
N LEU A 195 20.74 -13.03 -5.96
CA LEU A 195 19.31 -13.32 -5.91
C LEU A 195 18.96 -14.26 -4.76
N PRO A 196 17.74 -14.16 -4.20
CA PRO A 196 17.27 -15.12 -3.21
C PRO A 196 17.14 -16.52 -3.83
N LEU A 197 17.60 -17.51 -3.09
CA LEU A 197 17.50 -18.93 -3.43
C LEU A 197 16.91 -19.70 -2.25
N ARG A 198 16.28 -20.85 -2.52
CA ARG A 198 15.72 -21.73 -1.50
C ARG A 198 16.77 -22.11 -0.46
N GLY A 199 16.44 -21.92 0.83
CA GLY A 199 17.32 -22.21 1.94
C GLY A 199 18.57 -21.33 2.06
N LYS A 200 18.71 -20.29 1.20
CA LYS A 200 19.86 -19.38 1.21
C LYS A 200 19.54 -17.97 1.70
N GLY A 201 18.31 -17.76 2.15
CA GLY A 201 17.85 -16.46 2.65
C GLY A 201 17.60 -15.43 1.55
N PRO A 202 17.51 -14.13 1.88
CA PRO A 202 17.02 -13.06 1.02
C PRO A 202 18.04 -12.54 -0.01
N GLY A 203 19.19 -13.18 -0.17
CA GLY A 203 20.26 -12.74 -1.06
C GLY A 203 21.22 -11.72 -0.42
N GLY A 204 22.13 -11.17 -1.22
CA GLY A 204 23.16 -10.24 -0.78
C GLY A 204 22.91 -8.80 -1.23
N GLY A 205 23.16 -7.80 -0.38
CA GLY A 205 23.09 -6.37 -0.72
C GLY A 205 24.45 -5.84 -1.15
N GLU A 206 24.61 -5.45 -2.42
CA GLU A 206 25.89 -4.94 -2.95
C GLU A 206 25.95 -3.42 -3.03
N ARG A 207 24.79 -2.76 -3.21
CA ARG A 207 24.72 -1.29 -3.39
C ARG A 207 23.98 -0.62 -2.25
N ASN A 208 24.30 0.67 -2.06
CA ASN A 208 23.55 1.55 -1.18
C ASN A 208 22.27 2.02 -1.87
N TYR A 209 21.16 1.90 -1.16
CA TYR A 209 19.85 2.40 -1.55
C TYR A 209 19.40 3.56 -0.63
N THR A 210 18.31 4.22 -0.99
CA THR A 210 17.69 5.23 -0.13
C THR A 210 17.07 4.55 1.09
N ALA A 211 17.43 4.96 2.29
CA ALA A 211 16.89 4.38 3.53
C ALA A 211 15.45 4.86 3.84
N LEU A 212 15.11 6.11 3.47
CA LEU A 212 13.78 6.69 3.71
C LEU A 212 12.75 6.24 2.65
N VAL A 213 12.57 4.95 2.52
CA VAL A 213 11.56 4.30 1.67
C VAL A 213 10.62 3.47 2.52
N VAL A 214 9.61 2.87 1.92
CA VAL A 214 8.55 2.11 2.57
C VAL A 214 7.65 3.00 3.43
N THR A 215 6.37 2.83 3.33
CA THR A 215 5.39 3.51 4.17
C THR A 215 5.69 3.25 5.65
N ARG A 216 5.77 4.30 6.49
CA ARG A 216 6.30 4.26 7.87
C ARG A 216 5.81 3.05 8.70
N TRP A 217 4.54 2.73 8.63
CA TRP A 217 3.92 1.63 9.39
C TRP A 217 4.34 0.22 8.93
N TYR A 218 4.85 0.11 7.70
CA TYR A 218 5.30 -1.15 7.08
C TYR A 218 6.83 -1.22 6.97
N ARG A 219 7.55 -0.25 7.56
CA ARG A 219 9.01 -0.14 7.44
C ARG A 219 9.69 -1.18 8.32
N PRO A 220 10.57 -2.03 7.75
CA PRO A 220 11.29 -3.03 8.51
C PRO A 220 12.36 -2.42 9.44
N PRO A 221 12.81 -3.18 10.48
CA PRO A 221 13.76 -2.69 11.46
C PRO A 221 15.06 -2.15 10.88
N GLU A 222 15.63 -2.82 9.89
CA GLU A 222 16.87 -2.40 9.23
C GLU A 222 16.74 -1.01 8.59
N LEU A 223 15.60 -0.68 8.00
CA LEU A 223 15.35 0.65 7.44
C LEU A 223 15.09 1.70 8.53
N LEU A 224 14.50 1.32 9.67
CA LEU A 224 14.34 2.20 10.82
C LEU A 224 15.69 2.55 11.44
N LEU A 225 16.66 1.62 11.39
CA LEU A 225 18.04 1.79 11.85
C LEU A 225 18.92 2.48 10.81
N GLY A 226 18.38 2.86 9.64
CA GLY A 226 19.11 3.60 8.61
C GLY A 226 20.00 2.75 7.72
N GLU A 227 19.83 1.41 7.70
CA GLU A 227 20.59 0.53 6.80
C GLU A 227 20.34 0.92 5.34
N ARG A 228 21.41 1.02 4.56
CA ARG A 228 21.37 1.39 3.15
C ARG A 228 21.68 0.23 2.21
N LYS A 229 22.39 -0.80 2.69
CA LYS A 229 22.69 -2.02 1.93
C LYS A 229 21.68 -3.12 2.25
N TYR A 230 20.42 -2.84 2.03
CA TYR A 230 19.35 -3.80 2.28
C TYR A 230 19.08 -4.70 1.07
N THR A 231 18.34 -5.78 1.28
CA THR A 231 18.09 -6.86 0.33
C THR A 231 16.59 -6.99 0.04
N THR A 232 16.21 -8.06 -0.64
CA THR A 232 14.81 -8.44 -0.89
C THR A 232 14.01 -8.66 0.41
N ALA A 233 14.70 -8.82 1.56
CA ALA A 233 14.09 -8.96 2.87
C ALA A 233 13.14 -7.81 3.25
N VAL A 234 13.34 -6.59 2.69
CA VAL A 234 12.46 -5.44 2.98
C VAL A 234 11.04 -5.66 2.48
N ASP A 235 10.87 -6.30 1.32
CA ASP A 235 9.56 -6.61 0.74
C ASP A 235 8.87 -7.74 1.52
N MET A 236 9.64 -8.72 2.00
CA MET A 236 9.13 -9.84 2.81
C MET A 236 8.58 -9.39 4.17
N TRP A 237 9.15 -8.34 4.76
CA TRP A 237 8.59 -7.70 5.96
C TRP A 237 7.19 -7.14 5.68
N GLY A 238 6.98 -6.52 4.51
CA GLY A 238 5.68 -6.02 4.07
C GLY A 238 4.62 -7.13 3.98
N VAL A 239 5.00 -8.32 3.51
CA VAL A 239 4.13 -9.51 3.50
C VAL A 239 3.72 -9.91 4.91
N GLY A 240 4.68 -9.98 5.84
CA GLY A 240 4.40 -10.27 7.24
C GLY A 240 3.47 -9.23 7.87
N SER A 241 3.67 -7.95 7.56
CA SER A 241 2.80 -6.87 8.02
C SER A 241 1.37 -6.98 7.49
N PHE A 242 1.18 -7.42 6.24
CA PHE A 242 -0.14 -7.72 5.71
C PHE A 242 -0.82 -8.85 6.49
N LEU A 243 -0.12 -9.96 6.74
CA LEU A 243 -0.66 -11.10 7.48
C LEU A 243 -1.08 -10.72 8.91
N THR A 244 -0.31 -9.83 9.59
CA THR A 244 -0.72 -9.29 10.89
C THR A 244 -1.97 -8.43 10.80
N SER A 245 -2.12 -7.62 9.74
CA SER A 245 -3.28 -6.76 9.55
C SER A 245 -4.56 -7.57 9.37
N TRP A 246 -4.50 -8.64 8.59
CA TRP A 246 -5.62 -9.58 8.46
C TRP A 246 -5.96 -10.26 9.77
N ALA A 247 -5.00 -10.82 10.48
CA ALA A 247 -5.23 -11.49 11.75
C ALA A 247 -5.88 -10.57 12.79
N HIS A 248 -5.49 -9.30 12.86
CA HIS A 248 -6.15 -8.31 13.71
C HIS A 248 -7.59 -8.00 13.28
N GLN A 249 -7.90 -8.06 12.00
CA GLN A 249 -9.26 -7.83 11.53
C GLN A 249 -10.18 -8.97 11.96
N THR A 250 -9.74 -10.22 11.86
CA THR A 250 -10.51 -11.39 12.33
C THR A 250 -10.75 -11.35 13.85
N GLU A 251 -9.81 -10.79 14.64
CA GLU A 251 -10.00 -10.55 16.07
C GLU A 251 -11.15 -9.56 16.34
N LYS A 252 -11.32 -8.54 15.50
CA LYS A 252 -12.38 -7.52 15.66
C LYS A 252 -13.75 -8.02 15.26
N THR A 253 -13.85 -8.93 14.29
CA THR A 253 -15.11 -9.45 13.72
C THR A 253 -15.54 -10.79 14.30
N GLY A 254 -14.61 -11.55 14.90
CA GLY A 254 -14.87 -12.86 15.50
C GLY A 254 -15.56 -12.81 16.87
N PRO A 255 -16.12 -13.93 17.37
CA PRO A 255 -16.66 -14.01 18.71
C PRO A 255 -15.58 -13.61 19.71
N ARG A 256 -15.89 -12.60 20.55
CA ARG A 256 -14.93 -12.01 21.50
C ARG A 256 -14.30 -13.07 22.39
N ARG A 257 -13.08 -13.49 22.07
CA ARG A 257 -12.22 -14.08 23.08
C ARG A 257 -11.74 -12.92 23.94
N HIS A 258 -12.09 -12.94 25.23
CA HIS A 258 -11.60 -11.98 26.23
C HIS A 258 -10.08 -12.10 26.35
N PHE A 259 -9.35 -11.38 25.50
CA PHE A 259 -7.96 -11.09 25.79
C PHE A 259 -7.93 -10.00 26.84
N SER A 260 -7.41 -10.34 28.02
CA SER A 260 -7.13 -9.39 29.08
C SER A 260 -6.30 -8.24 28.50
N ARG A 261 -6.86 -7.02 28.51
CA ARG A 261 -6.12 -5.79 28.21
C ARG A 261 -5.22 -5.43 29.40
N ASN A 262 -4.34 -6.29 29.77
CA ASN A 262 -3.22 -5.87 30.57
C ASN A 262 -2.34 -5.05 29.64
N LYS A 263 -2.40 -3.71 29.79
CA LYS A 263 -1.38 -2.83 29.22
C LYS A 263 -0.04 -3.40 29.67
N PRO A 264 0.86 -3.78 28.75
CA PRO A 264 2.20 -4.09 29.21
C PRO A 264 2.73 -2.79 29.83
N ASP A 265 3.06 -2.83 31.10
CA ASP A 265 3.88 -1.79 31.71
C ASP A 265 5.10 -1.65 30.81
N LEU A 266 5.30 -0.44 30.28
CA LEU A 266 6.42 -0.09 29.41
C LEU A 266 7.68 0.01 30.29
N ASN A 267 8.01 -1.09 30.94
CA ASN A 267 9.29 -1.28 31.58
C ASN A 267 10.23 -1.80 30.48
N ILE A 268 10.94 -0.87 29.85
CA ILE A 268 11.97 -1.18 28.85
C ILE A 268 13.16 -1.81 29.59
N GLY A 269 12.92 -2.94 30.22
CA GLY A 269 13.95 -3.86 30.68
C GLY A 269 14.47 -4.66 29.47
N LEU A 270 15.77 -4.84 29.40
CA LEU A 270 16.56 -5.46 28.33
C LEU A 270 16.19 -6.94 27.96
N THR A 271 15.02 -7.44 28.38
CA THR A 271 14.55 -8.80 28.10
C THR A 271 13.09 -8.81 27.63
N CYS A 272 12.78 -8.15 26.50
CA CYS A 272 11.48 -8.34 25.86
C CYS A 272 11.42 -9.75 25.26
N LYS A 273 10.66 -10.66 25.90
CA LYS A 273 10.32 -11.95 25.30
C LYS A 273 9.54 -11.72 24.02
N ARG A 274 9.89 -12.42 22.95
CA ARG A 274 9.13 -12.41 21.69
C ARG A 274 7.72 -12.95 21.96
N THR A 275 6.70 -12.13 21.75
CA THR A 275 5.29 -12.47 22.02
C THR A 275 4.49 -12.70 20.73
N LEU A 276 5.12 -12.61 19.58
CA LEU A 276 4.46 -12.69 18.27
C LEU A 276 3.69 -13.99 18.10
N GLU A 277 4.33 -15.12 18.35
CA GLU A 277 3.73 -16.47 18.23
C GLU A 277 2.54 -16.62 19.19
N THR A 278 2.73 -16.32 20.48
CA THR A 278 1.67 -16.39 21.49
C THR A 278 0.46 -15.52 21.15
N ARG A 279 0.70 -14.37 20.52
CA ARG A 279 -0.37 -13.43 20.16
C ARG A 279 -1.15 -13.89 18.92
N PHE A 280 -0.47 -14.40 17.91
CA PHE A 280 -1.08 -14.70 16.61
C PHE A 280 -1.45 -16.17 16.42
N GLN A 281 -0.90 -17.09 17.20
CA GLN A 281 -1.27 -18.52 17.17
C GLN A 281 -2.78 -18.76 17.29
N PRO A 282 -3.54 -18.09 18.18
CA PRO A 282 -4.99 -18.30 18.27
C PRO A 282 -5.77 -17.87 17.02
N LEU A 283 -5.17 -17.01 16.16
CA LEU A 283 -5.79 -16.44 14.96
C LEU A 283 -5.35 -17.16 13.70
N LEU A 284 -4.07 -17.55 13.62
CA LEU A 284 -3.42 -18.10 12.43
C LEU A 284 -3.21 -19.62 12.51
N GLY A 285 -3.38 -20.22 13.69
CA GLY A 285 -2.91 -21.58 13.98
C GLY A 285 -1.39 -21.66 14.10
N ASP A 286 -0.87 -22.85 14.44
CA ASP A 286 0.58 -23.05 14.69
C ASP A 286 1.43 -22.74 13.45
N THR A 287 1.06 -23.31 12.31
CA THR A 287 1.82 -23.13 11.06
C THR A 287 1.74 -21.69 10.54
N GLY A 288 0.61 -21.00 10.74
CA GLY A 288 0.48 -19.60 10.33
C GLY A 288 1.28 -18.65 11.23
N ALA A 289 1.31 -18.91 12.54
CA ALA A 289 2.13 -18.14 13.48
C ALA A 289 3.63 -18.38 13.23
N ASP A 290 4.03 -19.60 12.88
CA ASP A 290 5.43 -19.90 12.53
C ASP A 290 5.83 -19.19 11.21
N LEU A 291 5.01 -19.26 10.16
CA LEU A 291 5.26 -18.52 8.92
C LEU A 291 5.40 -17.00 9.20
N LEU A 292 4.48 -16.43 9.97
CA LEU A 292 4.54 -15.02 10.35
C LEU A 292 5.85 -14.70 11.09
N SER A 293 6.28 -15.58 11.99
CA SER A 293 7.53 -15.49 12.73
C SER A 293 8.75 -15.44 11.80
N LYS A 294 8.76 -16.24 10.73
CA LYS A 294 9.82 -16.27 9.72
C LYS A 294 9.82 -15.01 8.84
N LEU A 295 8.65 -14.50 8.49
CA LEU A 295 8.48 -13.27 7.69
C LEU A 295 8.87 -12.01 8.49
N LEU A 296 8.57 -11.96 9.79
CA LEU A 296 8.90 -10.86 10.70
C LEU A 296 10.14 -11.10 11.54
N THR A 297 11.09 -11.88 11.03
CA THR A 297 12.40 -12.04 11.65
C THR A 297 13.16 -10.72 11.62
N LEU A 298 13.63 -10.24 12.79
CA LEU A 298 14.29 -8.93 12.93
C LEU A 298 15.60 -8.88 12.14
N ASP A 299 16.40 -9.96 12.19
CA ASP A 299 17.61 -10.08 11.37
C ASP A 299 17.22 -10.30 9.89
N PRO A 300 17.46 -9.32 9.00
CA PRO A 300 17.08 -9.43 7.60
C PRO A 300 17.77 -10.59 6.88
N LYS A 301 18.97 -11.03 7.31
CA LYS A 301 19.70 -12.15 6.70
C LYS A 301 19.04 -13.49 6.98
N ARG A 302 18.29 -13.62 8.08
CA ARG A 302 17.59 -14.84 8.52
C ARG A 302 16.11 -14.81 8.15
N ARG A 303 15.60 -13.67 7.66
CA ARG A 303 14.22 -13.52 7.22
C ARG A 303 13.98 -14.37 5.98
N TYR A 304 12.84 -15.06 5.93
CA TYR A 304 12.46 -15.88 4.78
C TYR A 304 12.37 -15.05 3.51
N ASN A 305 12.90 -15.58 2.41
CA ASN A 305 12.60 -15.11 1.07
C ASN A 305 11.25 -15.68 0.59
N ALA A 306 10.80 -15.26 -0.60
CA ALA A 306 9.50 -15.69 -1.12
C ALA A 306 9.45 -17.19 -1.47
N LEU A 307 10.57 -17.79 -1.90
CA LEU A 307 10.65 -19.22 -2.19
C LEU A 307 10.51 -20.06 -0.92
N ASP A 308 11.26 -19.69 0.14
CA ASP A 308 11.20 -20.38 1.44
C ASP A 308 9.79 -20.25 2.05
N ALA A 309 9.15 -19.09 1.88
CA ALA A 309 7.79 -18.86 2.35
C ALA A 309 6.76 -19.70 1.58
N LEU A 310 6.89 -19.84 0.25
CA LEU A 310 6.00 -20.67 -0.58
C LEU A 310 6.09 -22.18 -0.24
N ASP A 311 7.28 -22.64 0.17
CA ASP A 311 7.49 -24.04 0.55
C ASP A 311 7.06 -24.33 2.00
N HIS A 312 6.55 -23.33 2.74
CA HIS A 312 6.21 -23.46 4.15
C HIS A 312 4.95 -24.34 4.36
N ALA A 313 4.97 -25.13 5.45
CA ALA A 313 3.88 -26.02 5.84
C ALA A 313 2.48 -25.35 5.94
N TYR A 314 2.44 -24.04 6.15
CA TYR A 314 1.19 -23.27 6.19
C TYR A 314 0.31 -23.48 4.96
N PHE A 315 0.89 -23.65 3.78
CA PHE A 315 0.15 -23.84 2.53
C PHE A 315 -0.26 -25.30 2.27
N THR A 316 0.36 -26.26 2.96
CA THR A 316 0.06 -27.70 2.79
C THR A 316 -0.82 -28.28 3.89
N THR A 317 -0.93 -27.59 5.05
CA THR A 317 -1.81 -28.00 6.17
C THR A 317 -3.25 -27.55 5.95
N ASP A 318 -4.21 -28.30 6.43
CA ASP A 318 -5.63 -27.95 6.37
C ASP A 318 -5.98 -26.76 7.29
N PRO A 319 -6.94 -25.93 6.88
CA PRO A 319 -7.58 -25.92 5.55
C PRO A 319 -6.60 -25.45 4.47
N LYS A 320 -6.56 -26.13 3.33
CA LYS A 320 -5.69 -25.79 2.20
C LYS A 320 -6.12 -24.49 1.53
N PRO A 321 -5.20 -23.79 0.79
CA PRO A 321 -5.60 -22.66 -0.04
C PRO A 321 -6.61 -23.11 -1.11
N ILE A 322 -7.61 -22.28 -1.37
CA ILE A 322 -8.53 -22.44 -2.50
C ILE A 322 -7.88 -21.95 -3.79
N LEU A 323 -8.50 -22.28 -4.92
CA LEU A 323 -8.10 -21.72 -6.21
C LEU A 323 -8.59 -20.26 -6.34
N PRO A 324 -7.91 -19.41 -7.12
CA PRO A 324 -8.33 -18.01 -7.31
C PRO A 324 -9.80 -17.90 -7.77
N GLU A 325 -10.25 -18.75 -8.67
CA GLU A 325 -11.60 -18.77 -9.23
C GLU A 325 -12.68 -19.16 -8.18
N GLN A 326 -12.27 -19.77 -7.07
CA GLN A 326 -13.13 -20.14 -5.95
C GLN A 326 -13.25 -19.02 -4.91
N ILE A 327 -12.45 -17.96 -5.02
CA ILE A 327 -12.58 -16.80 -4.15
C ILE A 327 -13.96 -16.16 -4.38
N ARG A 328 -14.74 -16.03 -3.30
CA ARG A 328 -16.03 -15.36 -3.34
C ARG A 328 -15.89 -13.97 -3.94
N ARG A 329 -16.79 -13.59 -4.83
CA ARG A 329 -16.85 -12.22 -5.33
C ARG A 329 -17.22 -11.28 -4.19
N PHE A 330 -16.38 -10.30 -3.94
CA PHE A 330 -16.61 -9.26 -2.96
C PHE A 330 -17.22 -8.03 -3.63
N GLU A 331 -17.95 -7.25 -2.83
CA GLU A 331 -18.37 -5.91 -3.23
C GLU A 331 -17.13 -5.03 -3.45
N GLU A 332 -17.19 -4.14 -4.46
CA GLU A 332 -16.09 -3.21 -4.76
C GLU A 332 -15.68 -2.44 -3.51
N SER A 333 -14.43 -2.59 -3.09
CA SER A 333 -13.91 -2.03 -1.84
C SER A 333 -12.49 -1.53 -2.03
N HIS A 334 -12.29 -0.22 -1.88
CA HIS A 334 -10.98 0.41 -2.04
C HIS A 334 -10.57 1.18 -0.77
N GLU A 335 -9.28 1.47 -0.63
CA GLU A 335 -8.74 2.25 0.50
C GLU A 335 -9.49 3.58 0.70
N ILE A 336 -9.97 4.20 -0.38
CA ILE A 336 -10.75 5.46 -0.32
C ILE A 336 -12.05 5.29 0.48
N ASP A 337 -12.61 4.08 0.57
CA ASP A 337 -13.84 3.77 1.30
C ASP A 337 -13.63 3.55 2.80
N LYS A 338 -12.39 3.53 3.28
CA LYS A 338 -12.01 3.22 4.66
C LYS A 338 -12.76 4.03 5.72
N GLU A 339 -12.90 5.34 5.50
CA GLU A 339 -13.60 6.21 6.46
C GLU A 339 -15.12 5.94 6.46
N ARG A 340 -15.71 5.61 5.30
CA ARG A 340 -17.10 5.15 5.19
C ARG A 340 -17.31 3.87 5.99
N PHE A 341 -16.44 2.89 5.82
CA PHE A 341 -16.52 1.61 6.53
C PHE A 341 -16.34 1.74 8.04
N LYS A 342 -15.47 2.62 8.51
CA LYS A 342 -15.35 2.92 9.94
C LYS A 342 -16.65 3.47 10.54
N ARG A 343 -17.31 4.39 9.83
CA ARG A 343 -18.60 4.96 10.28
C ARG A 343 -19.69 3.88 10.36
N LEU A 344 -19.76 3.00 9.37
CA LEU A 344 -20.71 1.89 9.37
C LEU A 344 -20.51 0.97 10.57
N ARG A 345 -19.26 0.62 10.93
CA ARG A 345 -18.97 -0.19 12.13
C ARG A 345 -19.39 0.50 13.42
N THR A 346 -19.20 1.82 13.53
CA THR A 346 -19.59 2.55 14.75
C THR A 346 -21.11 2.70 14.88
N SER A 347 -21.86 2.82 13.78
CA SER A 347 -23.31 2.93 13.78
C SER A 347 -24.01 1.60 14.13
N THR A 348 -23.51 0.47 13.64
CA THR A 348 -24.02 -0.86 14.04
C THR A 348 -23.78 -1.17 15.50
N TRP A 349 -22.68 -0.66 16.08
CA TRP A 349 -22.37 -0.86 17.51
C TRP A 349 -23.30 -0.08 18.45
N SER A 350 -23.76 1.11 18.05
CA SER A 350 -24.67 1.93 18.86
C SER A 350 -26.10 1.40 18.90
N THR A 351 -26.52 0.60 17.90
CA THR A 351 -27.86 -0.01 17.86
C THR A 351 -27.97 -1.33 18.62
N GLU A 352 -26.88 -2.08 18.79
CA GLU A 352 -26.91 -3.38 19.47
C GLU A 352 -26.60 -3.32 20.99
N HIS A 353 -26.08 -2.22 21.51
CA HIS A 353 -25.58 -2.13 22.88
C HIS A 353 -26.06 -0.89 23.65
N VAL A 354 -27.35 -0.55 23.57
CA VAL A 354 -28.00 0.27 24.57
C VAL A 354 -28.73 -0.69 25.52
N PRO A 355 -28.18 -1.07 26.69
CA PRO A 355 -28.99 -1.68 27.72
C PRO A 355 -30.05 -0.63 28.10
N LYS A 356 -31.35 -0.91 27.86
CA LYS A 356 -32.44 -0.14 28.42
C LYS A 356 -32.28 -0.22 29.93
N ARG A 357 -31.76 0.84 30.58
CA ARG A 357 -31.79 0.96 32.04
C ARG A 357 -33.25 0.95 32.47
N PRO A 358 -33.62 0.14 33.45
CA PRO A 358 -34.96 0.22 34.02
C PRO A 358 -35.20 1.61 34.58
N ARG A 359 -36.38 2.15 34.32
CA ARG A 359 -36.85 3.50 34.68
C ARG A 359 -36.84 3.83 36.18
N ALA A 360 -36.45 2.89 37.03
CA ALA A 360 -36.49 2.99 38.48
C ALA A 360 -35.24 3.57 39.15
N GLU A 361 -34.12 3.76 38.43
CA GLU A 361 -32.89 4.34 39.01
C GLU A 361 -32.69 5.83 38.72
N GLN A 362 -33.52 6.42 37.87
CA GLN A 362 -33.40 7.85 37.53
C GLN A 362 -33.95 8.78 38.60
N GLU A 363 -34.85 8.30 39.44
CA GLU A 363 -35.46 9.15 40.53
C GLU A 363 -34.62 9.19 41.82
N ARG A 364 -33.61 8.35 41.99
CA ARG A 364 -32.74 8.38 43.20
C ARG A 364 -31.49 9.24 43.06
N ASN A 365 -31.07 9.60 41.87
CA ASN A 365 -29.88 10.44 41.68
C ASN A 365 -30.18 11.94 41.68
N ASP A 366 -31.42 12.36 41.46
CA ASP A 366 -31.78 13.79 41.49
C ASP A 366 -31.99 14.35 42.92
N ARG A 367 -32.07 13.48 43.95
CA ARG A 367 -32.18 13.94 45.35
C ARG A 367 -30.84 14.10 46.07
N SER A 368 -29.72 13.63 45.50
CA SER A 368 -28.40 13.75 46.16
C SER A 368 -27.54 14.92 45.64
N VAL A 369 -27.98 15.65 44.59
CA VAL A 369 -27.23 16.79 44.03
C VAL A 369 -27.72 18.15 44.58
N ALA A 370 -28.80 18.19 45.41
CA ALA A 370 -29.40 19.44 45.92
C ALA A 370 -28.84 19.92 47.29
N LEU A 371 -27.82 19.26 47.86
CA LEU A 371 -27.34 19.59 49.22
C LEU A 371 -25.86 19.97 49.35
N ILE A 372 -25.17 20.33 48.22
CA ILE A 372 -23.83 20.90 48.33
C ILE A 372 -23.73 22.12 47.37
N ARG A 373 -24.35 23.22 47.84
CA ARG A 373 -24.07 24.56 47.34
C ARG A 373 -24.17 25.52 48.50
N ASP A 374 -23.05 25.70 49.18
CA ASP A 374 -22.68 26.95 49.87
C ASP A 374 -21.25 26.78 50.41
N GLY A 375 -20.35 27.67 49.99
CA GLY A 375 -19.06 27.80 50.66
C GLY A 375 -17.85 28.08 49.74
N ASN A 376 -17.58 29.35 49.59
CA ASN A 376 -16.27 29.99 49.37
C ASN A 376 -15.62 29.97 47.97
N GLY A 377 -15.54 31.19 47.47
CA GLY A 377 -14.85 31.60 46.27
C GLY A 377 -13.34 31.52 46.31
N MET A 378 -12.80 31.22 45.16
CA MET A 378 -11.49 31.68 44.73
C MET A 378 -11.47 31.73 43.19
N LYS A 379 -11.14 32.91 42.66
CA LYS A 379 -10.95 33.17 41.24
C LYS A 379 -9.65 32.51 40.74
N PRO A 380 -9.62 31.96 39.50
CA PRO A 380 -8.37 31.60 38.86
C PRO A 380 -7.74 32.83 38.13
N PRO A 381 -6.41 32.86 38.00
CA PRO A 381 -5.70 33.95 37.31
C PRO A 381 -5.79 33.82 35.80
N THR A 382 -6.01 34.97 35.18
CA THR A 382 -5.92 35.22 33.75
C THR A 382 -4.46 35.42 33.30
N GLY A 383 -4.05 34.81 32.17
CA GLY A 383 -2.89 35.25 31.43
C GLY A 383 -2.49 34.27 30.28
N PRO A 384 -2.27 34.78 29.10
CA PRO A 384 -2.08 33.95 27.92
C PRO A 384 -0.61 33.65 27.65
N LEU A 385 -0.29 32.44 27.21
CA LEU A 385 0.98 32.12 26.55
C LEU A 385 0.71 31.36 25.26
N ALA A 386 0.81 32.13 24.18
CA ALA A 386 0.94 31.60 22.83
C ALA A 386 2.33 30.99 22.63
N MET A 387 2.40 29.75 22.18
CA MET A 387 3.60 29.20 21.55
C MET A 387 3.26 28.72 20.15
N LYS A 388 3.92 29.31 19.19
CA LYS A 388 3.98 28.89 17.79
C LYS A 388 4.82 27.60 17.68
N PRO A 389 4.52 26.69 16.75
CA PRO A 389 5.45 25.63 16.39
C PRO A 389 6.33 26.10 15.24
N ASP A 390 7.64 26.11 15.48
CA ASP A 390 8.67 26.17 14.43
C ASP A 390 9.12 24.74 14.07
N TYR A 391 9.22 24.55 12.78
CA TYR A 391 10.00 23.63 11.95
C TYR A 391 11.01 22.65 12.62
N PHE A 392 10.84 21.35 12.33
CA PHE A 392 11.87 20.53 11.68
C PHE A 392 11.20 19.29 11.04
#